data_a10319f6908db5247432e7a250401982
#
_entry.id   a10319f6908db5247432e7a250401982
#
_cell.length_a   1.000
_cell.length_b   1.000
_cell.length_c   1.000
_cell.angle_alpha   90.00
_cell.angle_beta   90.00
_cell.angle_gamma   90.00
#
_symmetry.space_group_name_H-M   'P 1'
#
loop_
_entity.id
_entity.type
_entity.pdbx_description
1 polymer ?
#
loop_
_entity_poly.entity_id
_entity_poly.type
_entity_poly.pdbx_seq_one_letter_code
_entity_poly.pdbx_strand_id
1 'polypeptide(L)' 'MAYSIVLHIAGETAIIGEVEELPKNTDTIITVSNPRLRDGKDIHYIEPNVVKVIWPLVKITLIEVLESQEEENLIGFVRE' A
#
# COMPACT_ATOMS: atom_id res chain seq x y z
N MET A 1 -8.58 -2.49 11.06
CA MET A 1 -7.80 -3.47 10.33
C MET A 1 -7.04 -2.83 9.19
N ALA A 2 -5.83 -3.27 9.01
CA ALA A 2 -5.00 -2.68 7.97
C ALA A 2 -5.15 -3.46 6.67
N TYR A 3 -5.01 -2.75 5.56
CA TYR A 3 -5.01 -3.35 4.23
C TYR A 3 -3.58 -3.34 3.71
N SER A 4 -3.16 -4.44 3.11
CA SER A 4 -1.87 -4.48 2.41
C SER A 4 -2.10 -4.02 0.98
N ILE A 5 -1.30 -3.09 0.54
CA ILE A 5 -1.49 -2.50 -0.79
C ILE A 5 -0.16 -2.42 -1.53
N VAL A 6 -0.27 -2.33 -2.84
CA VAL A 6 0.85 -2.02 -3.71
C VAL A 6 0.57 -0.67 -4.35
N LEU A 7 1.47 0.26 -4.15
CA LEU A 7 1.35 1.61 -4.70
C LEU A 7 2.20 1.73 -5.95
N HIS A 8 1.58 2.19 -7.01
CA HIS A 8 2.30 2.49 -8.26
C HIS A 8 2.42 3.98 -8.39
N ILE A 9 3.62 4.47 -8.18
CA ILE A 9 3.89 5.90 -8.13
C ILE A 9 4.52 6.31 -9.45
N ALA A 10 4.04 7.42 -10.01
CA ALA A 10 4.54 7.91 -11.29
C ALA A 10 6.05 8.09 -11.23
N GLY A 11 6.76 7.42 -12.13
CA GLY A 11 8.21 7.56 -12.24
C GLY A 11 9.01 6.79 -11.22
N GLU A 12 8.37 5.98 -10.38
CA GLU A 12 9.08 5.24 -9.34
C GLU A 12 8.72 3.76 -9.39
N THR A 13 9.57 2.96 -8.75
CA THR A 13 9.30 1.54 -8.59
C THR A 13 8.13 1.35 -7.64
N ALA A 14 7.28 0.38 -7.94
CA ALA A 14 6.13 0.08 -7.07
C ALA A 14 6.59 -0.34 -5.69
N ILE A 15 5.83 0.05 -4.69
CA ILE A 15 6.15 -0.27 -3.31
C ILE A 15 4.97 -0.96 -2.64
N ILE A 16 5.25 -1.63 -1.54
CA ILE A 16 4.25 -2.29 -0.72
C ILE A 16 4.18 -1.58 0.62
N GLY A 17 2.99 -1.52 1.18
CA GLY A 17 2.79 -0.99 2.51
C GLY A 17 1.41 -1.33 3.01
N GLU A 18 1.08 -0.82 4.18
CA GLU A 18 -0.22 -1.05 4.80
C GLU A 18 -0.93 0.28 5.01
N VAL A 19 -2.25 0.26 4.90
CA VAL A 19 -3.07 1.45 5.19
C VAL A 19 -4.19 1.03 6.13
N GLU A 20 -4.58 1.96 7.00
CA GLU A 20 -5.68 1.72 7.92
C GLU A 20 -7.02 1.73 7.20
N GLU A 21 -7.16 2.63 6.25
CA GLU A 21 -8.38 2.77 5.47
C GLU A 21 -8.02 3.02 4.03
N LEU A 22 -8.83 2.48 3.15
CA LEU A 22 -8.65 2.74 1.73
C LEU A 22 -9.07 4.17 1.41
N PRO A 23 -8.43 4.81 0.42
CA PRO A 23 -8.78 6.18 0.08
C PRO A 23 -10.20 6.28 -0.45
N LYS A 24 -10.82 7.41 -0.15
CA LYS A 24 -12.17 7.74 -0.60
C LYS A 24 -12.10 8.72 -1.76
N ASN A 25 -13.23 8.91 -2.41
CA ASN A 25 -13.29 9.81 -3.57
C ASN A 25 -12.84 11.22 -3.25
N THR A 26 -13.04 11.64 -2.00
CA THR A 26 -12.69 13.01 -1.59
C THR A 26 -11.30 13.15 -1.03
N ASP A 27 -10.57 12.06 -0.89
CA ASP A 27 -9.23 12.11 -0.33
C ASP A 27 -8.25 12.65 -1.35
N THR A 28 -7.24 13.38 -0.84
CA THR A 28 -6.16 13.91 -1.68
C THR A 28 -4.82 13.32 -1.31
N ILE A 29 -4.75 12.63 -0.18
CA ILE A 29 -3.51 12.02 0.28
C ILE A 29 -3.81 10.59 0.74
N ILE A 30 -2.74 9.79 0.82
CA ILE A 30 -2.83 8.45 1.38
C ILE A 30 -1.67 8.28 2.35
N THR A 31 -1.96 7.70 3.52
CA THR A 31 -0.95 7.45 4.54
C THR A 31 -0.63 5.97 4.54
N VAL A 32 0.63 5.65 4.32
CA VAL A 32 1.07 4.26 4.18
C VAL A 32 2.06 3.93 5.29
N SER A 33 1.81 2.82 5.97
CA SER A 33 2.69 2.32 7.03
C SER A 33 3.66 1.30 6.44
N ASN A 34 4.88 1.29 6.96
CA ASN A 34 5.91 0.31 6.60
C ASN A 34 6.12 0.23 5.09
N PRO A 35 6.34 1.37 4.42
CA PRO A 35 6.59 1.32 2.97
C PRO A 35 7.91 0.61 2.70
N ARG A 36 7.90 -0.27 1.70
CA ARG A 36 9.09 -1.05 1.34
C ARG A 36 8.95 -1.50 -0.09
N LEU A 37 10.07 -1.91 -0.67
CA LEU A 37 10.05 -2.49 -2.01
C LEU A 37 9.43 -3.89 -1.94
N ARG A 38 9.01 -4.39 -3.07
CA ARG A 38 8.31 -5.66 -3.13
C ARG A 38 9.17 -6.82 -2.65
N ASP A 39 10.49 -6.69 -2.76
CA ASP A 39 11.39 -7.73 -2.28
C ASP A 39 11.75 -7.55 -0.80
N GLY A 40 11.12 -6.59 -0.13
CA GLY A 40 11.33 -6.35 1.28
C GLY A 40 12.44 -5.38 1.60
N LYS A 41 13.14 -4.90 0.60
CA LYS A 41 14.24 -3.97 0.83
C LYS A 41 13.73 -2.57 1.07
N ASP A 42 14.58 -1.75 1.67
CA ASP A 42 14.26 -0.37 1.95
C ASP A 42 14.18 0.44 0.66
N ILE A 43 13.32 1.44 0.69
CA ILE A 43 13.17 2.35 -0.43
C ILE A 43 14.25 3.42 -0.32
N HIS A 44 15.03 3.59 -1.38
CA HIS A 44 16.24 4.41 -1.30
C HIS A 44 15.97 5.88 -1.05
N TYR A 45 14.81 6.39 -1.40
CA TYR A 45 14.50 7.82 -1.22
C TYR A 45 13.73 8.09 0.07
N ILE A 46 13.62 7.08 0.95
CA ILE A 46 12.94 7.22 2.24
C ILE A 46 13.94 6.89 3.33
N GLU A 47 13.95 7.70 4.38
CA GLU A 47 14.85 7.49 5.50
C GLU A 47 14.57 6.16 6.17
N PRO A 48 15.60 5.46 6.64
CA PRO A 48 15.42 4.11 7.20
C PRO A 48 14.58 4.05 8.47
N ASN A 49 14.48 5.15 9.20
CA ASN A 49 13.71 5.15 10.45
C ASN A 49 12.27 5.64 10.26
N VAL A 50 11.83 5.81 9.02
CA VAL A 50 10.47 6.26 8.73
C VAL A 50 9.51 5.08 8.87
N VAL A 51 8.42 5.28 9.60
CA VAL A 51 7.42 4.24 9.79
C VAL A 51 6.15 4.50 8.99
N LYS A 52 5.92 5.73 8.58
CA LYS A 52 4.75 6.11 7.77
C LYS A 52 5.14 7.16 6.78
N VAL A 53 4.53 7.10 5.60
CA VAL A 53 4.74 8.10 4.56
C VAL A 53 3.37 8.54 4.05
N ILE A 54 3.23 9.83 3.85
CA ILE A 54 2.00 10.40 3.27
C ILE A 54 2.31 10.79 1.84
N TRP A 55 1.58 10.20 0.91
CA TRP A 55 1.74 10.51 -0.51
C TRP A 55 0.55 11.30 -1.01
N PRO A 56 0.79 12.30 -1.85
CA PRO A 56 -0.34 12.93 -2.56
C PRO A 56 -0.89 11.96 -3.58
N LEU A 57 -2.21 11.79 -3.58
CA LEU A 57 -2.84 10.83 -4.47
C LEU A 57 -2.63 11.16 -5.94
N VAL A 58 -2.39 12.43 -6.24
CA VAL A 58 -2.14 12.84 -7.62
C VAL A 58 -0.87 12.18 -8.21
N LYS A 59 0.03 11.72 -7.35
CA LYS A 59 1.25 11.06 -7.81
C LYS A 59 1.08 9.55 -7.96
N ILE A 60 -0.06 9.01 -7.55
CA ILE A 60 -0.30 7.58 -7.57
C ILE A 60 -1.05 7.23 -8.84
N THR A 61 -0.52 6.30 -9.62
CA THR A 61 -1.17 5.89 -10.86
C THR A 61 -2.23 4.84 -10.61
N LEU A 62 -1.95 3.92 -9.67
CA LEU A 62 -2.97 2.97 -9.24
C LEU A 62 -2.55 2.37 -7.91
N ILE A 63 -3.53 1.81 -7.21
CA ILE A 63 -3.31 1.16 -5.93
C ILE A 63 -3.91 -0.23 -6.04
N GLU A 64 -3.08 -1.24 -5.80
CA GLU A 64 -3.57 -2.61 -5.77
C GLU A 64 -3.79 -3.01 -4.32
N VAL A 65 -4.99 -3.49 -4.03
CA VAL A 65 -5.34 -3.93 -2.69
C VAL A 65 -5.16 -5.43 -2.63
N LEU A 66 -4.27 -5.87 -1.75
CA LEU A 66 -3.98 -7.29 -1.62
C LEU A 66 -4.90 -7.92 -0.60
N GLU A 67 -5.18 -9.19 -0.79
CA GLU A 67 -5.96 -9.91 0.20
C GLU A 67 -5.17 -10.05 1.49
N SER A 68 -5.84 -9.83 2.60
CA SER A 68 -5.22 -10.09 3.88
C SER A 68 -5.29 -11.60 4.14
N GLN A 69 -4.47 -12.04 5.09
CA GLN A 69 -4.49 -13.44 5.49
C GLN A 69 -5.86 -13.88 5.95
N GLU A 70 -6.53 -13.01 6.68
CA GLU A 70 -7.87 -13.33 7.19
C GLU A 70 -8.86 -13.46 6.06
N GLU A 71 -8.77 -12.55 5.11
CA GLU A 71 -9.68 -12.58 3.98
C GLU A 71 -9.43 -13.77 3.09
N GLU A 72 -8.19 -14.17 2.98
CA GLU A 72 -7.87 -15.35 2.22
C GLU A 72 -8.56 -16.58 2.77
N ASN A 73 -8.57 -16.70 4.09
CA ASN A 73 -9.22 -17.84 4.72
C ASN A 73 -10.70 -17.86 4.44
N LEU A 74 -11.32 -16.72 4.35
CA LEU A 74 -12.74 -16.64 4.08
C LEU A 74 -13.04 -16.79 2.60
N ILE A 75 -12.27 -16.13 1.79
CA ILE A 75 -12.52 -16.08 0.35
C ILE A 75 -12.13 -17.36 -0.32
N GLY A 76 -11.22 -18.10 0.29
CA GLY A 76 -10.72 -19.33 -0.30
C GLY A 76 -11.79 -20.26 -0.74
N PHE A 77 -12.88 -20.36 0.02
CA PHE A 77 -13.97 -21.23 -0.40
C PHE A 77 -14.96 -20.53 -1.32
N VAL A 78 -14.99 -19.25 -1.27
CA VAL A 78 -15.94 -18.53 -2.11
C VAL A 78 -15.48 -18.52 -3.56
N ARG A 79 -14.20 -18.49 -3.75
CA ARG A 79 -13.65 -18.40 -5.10
C ARG A 79 -13.82 -19.67 -5.88
N GLU A 80 -14.13 -20.74 -5.18
CA GLU A 80 -14.37 -22.00 -5.85
C GLU A 80 -15.73 -22.04 -6.50
#